data_d02a4d404596b798dbef55d3462af55f
#
_entry.id   d02a4d404596b798dbef55d3462af55f
#
_cell.length_a   1.000
_cell.length_b   1.000
_cell.length_c   1.000
_cell.angle_alpha   90.00
_cell.angle_beta   90.00
_cell.angle_gamma   90.00
#
_symmetry.space_group_name_H-M   'P 1'
#
loop_
_entity.id
_entity.type
_entity.pdbx_description
1 polymer ?
#
loop_
_entity_poly.entity_id
_entity_poly.type
_entity_poly.pdbx_seq_one_letter_code
_entity_poly.pdbx_strand_id
1 'polypeptide(L)'
;MIDFLTKILSQNGFMPHGMCFQWQPEILWMHVIADLIIALAYFSIPTALAIVLCRRRRVPFRGLIVLFALFILLCGTTHVVGIIVLWEPVYRLEGLIKLATAAVSIATAVILFPMLPRLMVSAEDFKQRLHES
;
A
#
# COMPACT_ATOMS: atom_id res chain seq x y z
N MET A 1 17.51 -19.24 5.90
CA MET A 1 17.04 -18.18 4.98
C MET A 1 16.65 -18.75 3.61
N ILE A 2 17.47 -19.60 3.03
CA ILE A 2 17.17 -20.24 1.74
C ILE A 2 15.89 -21.08 1.84
N ASP A 3 15.73 -21.85 2.92
CA ASP A 3 14.51 -22.64 3.14
C ASP A 3 13.26 -21.77 3.23
N PHE A 4 13.37 -20.58 3.85
CA PHE A 4 12.26 -19.64 3.93
C PHE A 4 11.87 -19.15 2.52
N LEU A 5 12.86 -18.78 1.71
CA LEU A 5 12.62 -18.25 0.36
C LEU A 5 12.04 -19.33 -0.58
N THR A 6 12.50 -20.58 -0.46
CA THR A 6 11.97 -21.68 -1.28
C THR A 6 10.54 -22.05 -0.87
N LYS A 7 10.14 -21.75 0.36
CA LYS A 7 8.82 -22.10 0.89
C LYS A 7 7.86 -20.91 0.95
N ILE A 8 8.19 -19.79 0.31
CA ILE A 8 7.36 -18.57 0.35
C ILE A 8 5.92 -18.85 -0.08
N LEU A 9 5.74 -19.61 -1.15
CA LEU A 9 4.41 -19.93 -1.68
C LEU A 9 3.87 -21.22 -1.10
N SER A 10 4.61 -21.87 -0.19
CA SER A 10 4.18 -23.11 0.40
C SER A 10 3.19 -22.85 1.54
N GLN A 11 2.16 -23.68 1.60
CA GLN A 11 1.19 -23.63 2.67
C GLN A 11 1.65 -24.39 3.93
N ASN A 12 2.54 -25.35 3.80
CA ASN A 12 3.20 -26.11 4.88
C ASN A 12 2.25 -26.60 5.98
N GLY A 13 1.02 -27.01 5.61
CA GLY A 13 0.05 -27.49 6.60
C GLY A 13 -0.58 -26.38 7.42
N PHE A 14 -0.35 -25.11 7.09
CA PHE A 14 -1.03 -24.01 7.75
C PHE A 14 -2.52 -24.03 7.43
N MET A 15 -3.34 -23.65 8.41
CA MET A 15 -4.77 -23.54 8.21
C MET A 15 -5.10 -22.24 7.45
N PRO A 16 -6.00 -22.31 6.44
CA PRO A 16 -6.51 -21.07 5.83
C PRO A 16 -7.14 -20.17 6.88
N HIS A 17 -6.94 -18.87 6.73
CA HIS A 17 -7.43 -17.91 7.73
C HIS A 17 -8.96 -17.91 7.84
N GLY A 18 -9.67 -18.35 6.79
CA GLY A 18 -11.11 -18.51 6.83
C GLY A 18 -11.57 -19.51 7.88
N MET A 19 -10.73 -20.49 8.25
CA MET A 19 -11.03 -21.44 9.31
C MET A 19 -11.06 -20.76 10.69
N CYS A 20 -10.29 -19.70 10.90
CA CYS A 20 -10.34 -18.90 12.11
C CYS A 20 -11.69 -18.25 12.31
N PHE A 21 -12.40 -17.98 11.22
CA PHE A 21 -13.76 -17.42 11.23
C PHE A 21 -14.82 -18.51 11.19
N GLN A 22 -14.42 -19.79 11.27
CA GLN A 22 -15.31 -20.95 11.15
C GLN A 22 -16.14 -20.91 9.86
N TRP A 23 -15.61 -20.27 8.81
CA TRP A 23 -16.24 -20.09 7.51
C TRP A 23 -17.65 -19.48 7.62
N GLN A 24 -17.91 -18.69 8.67
CA GLN A 24 -19.20 -18.00 8.81
C GLN A 24 -19.33 -16.95 7.71
N PRO A 25 -20.37 -17.02 6.85
CA PRO A 25 -20.48 -16.14 5.69
C PRO A 25 -20.49 -14.67 6.06
N GLU A 26 -21.10 -14.28 7.14
CA GLU A 26 -21.19 -12.89 7.56
C GLU A 26 -19.81 -12.31 7.82
N ILE A 27 -18.97 -13.01 8.57
CA ILE A 27 -17.62 -12.56 8.92
C ILE A 27 -16.72 -12.62 7.69
N LEU A 28 -16.75 -13.75 6.97
CA LEU A 28 -15.90 -13.98 5.82
C LEU A 28 -16.11 -12.90 4.74
N TRP A 29 -17.36 -12.69 4.35
CA TRP A 29 -17.67 -11.75 3.28
C TRP A 29 -17.49 -10.30 3.70
N MET A 30 -17.67 -9.97 4.97
CA MET A 30 -17.36 -8.65 5.48
C MET A 30 -15.89 -8.31 5.25
N HIS A 31 -14.98 -9.24 5.58
CA HIS A 31 -13.54 -9.06 5.37
C HIS A 31 -13.18 -9.02 3.89
N VAL A 32 -13.74 -9.91 3.08
CA VAL A 32 -13.46 -9.97 1.63
C VAL A 32 -13.90 -8.69 0.95
N ILE A 33 -15.12 -8.23 1.20
CA ILE A 33 -15.67 -7.03 0.56
C ILE A 33 -14.88 -5.80 1.00
N ALA A 34 -14.60 -5.67 2.28
CA ALA A 34 -13.83 -4.54 2.80
C ALA A 34 -12.42 -4.50 2.19
N ASP A 35 -11.72 -5.63 2.20
CA ASP A 35 -10.36 -5.72 1.65
C ASP A 35 -10.36 -5.44 0.15
N LEU A 36 -11.36 -5.92 -0.58
CA LEU A 36 -11.47 -5.69 -2.02
C LEU A 36 -11.66 -4.20 -2.32
N ILE A 37 -12.57 -3.53 -1.62
CA ILE A 37 -12.82 -2.11 -1.81
C ILE A 37 -11.56 -1.29 -1.48
N ILE A 38 -10.89 -1.62 -0.37
CA ILE A 38 -9.66 -0.94 0.02
C ILE A 38 -8.57 -1.16 -1.03
N ALA A 39 -8.42 -2.39 -1.53
CA ALA A 39 -7.43 -2.70 -2.56
C ALA A 39 -7.69 -1.92 -3.84
N LEU A 40 -8.93 -1.85 -4.28
CA LEU A 40 -9.29 -1.10 -5.49
C LEU A 40 -8.97 0.39 -5.34
N ALA A 41 -9.31 0.98 -4.18
CA ALA A 41 -8.99 2.37 -3.90
C ALA A 41 -7.48 2.60 -3.87
N TYR A 42 -6.74 1.71 -3.22
CA TYR A 42 -5.30 1.84 -3.05
C TYR A 42 -4.53 1.56 -4.34
N PHE A 43 -5.09 0.84 -5.30
CA PHE A 43 -4.49 0.70 -6.63
C PHE A 43 -4.84 1.87 -7.54
N SER A 44 -6.00 2.49 -7.36
CA SER A 44 -6.40 3.65 -8.17
C SER A 44 -5.55 4.88 -7.88
N ILE A 45 -5.17 5.11 -6.63
CA ILE A 45 -4.39 6.29 -6.23
C ILE A 45 -2.99 6.29 -6.87
N PRO A 46 -2.17 5.23 -6.76
CA PRO A 46 -0.87 5.20 -7.45
C PRO A 46 -0.99 5.32 -8.96
N THR A 47 -2.05 4.77 -9.53
CA THR A 47 -2.29 4.89 -10.98
C THR A 47 -2.52 6.35 -11.36
N ALA A 48 -3.35 7.07 -10.61
CA ALA A 48 -3.59 8.49 -10.84
C ALA A 48 -2.31 9.31 -10.69
N LEU A 49 -1.53 9.03 -9.63
CA LEU A 49 -0.25 9.71 -9.41
C LEU A 49 0.75 9.42 -10.53
N ALA A 50 0.81 8.18 -11.00
CA ALA A 50 1.69 7.80 -12.12
C ALA A 50 1.31 8.54 -13.40
N ILE A 51 0.02 8.68 -13.68
CA ILE A 51 -0.45 9.42 -14.85
C ILE A 51 0.00 10.88 -14.76
N VAL A 52 -0.15 11.51 -13.61
CA VAL A 52 0.28 12.90 -13.40
C VAL A 52 1.79 13.03 -13.59
N LEU A 53 2.57 12.12 -13.01
CA LEU A 53 4.04 12.16 -13.11
C LEU A 53 4.51 11.93 -14.53
N CYS A 54 3.82 11.10 -15.32
CA CYS A 54 4.17 10.84 -16.71
C CYS A 54 3.81 12.00 -17.62
N ARG A 55 2.73 12.72 -17.33
CA ARG A 55 2.27 13.83 -18.16
C ARG A 55 2.95 15.15 -17.82
N ARG A 56 3.35 15.36 -16.57
CA ARG A 56 3.99 16.60 -16.11
C ARG A 56 5.39 16.30 -15.60
N ARG A 57 6.39 16.73 -16.36
CA ARG A 57 7.80 16.48 -16.02
C ARG A 57 8.30 17.34 -14.86
N ARG A 58 7.66 18.49 -14.60
CA ARG A 58 8.09 19.44 -13.57
C ARG A 58 7.12 19.44 -12.40
N VAL A 59 7.04 18.32 -11.69
CA VAL A 59 6.25 18.22 -10.47
C VAL A 59 7.21 18.42 -9.29
N PRO A 60 6.93 19.36 -8.37
CA PRO A 60 7.75 19.50 -7.18
C PRO A 60 7.63 18.25 -6.29
N PHE A 61 8.72 17.93 -5.62
CA PHE A 61 8.76 16.77 -4.71
C PHE A 61 8.42 15.44 -5.39
N ARG A 62 8.90 15.27 -6.63
CA ARG A 62 8.62 14.08 -7.44
C ARG A 62 9.01 12.79 -6.71
N GLY A 63 10.18 12.78 -6.05
CA GLY A 63 10.64 11.61 -5.29
C GLY A 63 9.71 11.24 -4.16
N LEU A 64 9.17 12.22 -3.45
CA LEU A 64 8.23 11.99 -2.37
C LEU A 64 6.91 11.42 -2.90
N ILE A 65 6.43 11.92 -4.03
CA ILE A 65 5.21 11.41 -4.68
C ILE A 65 5.40 9.96 -5.09
N VAL A 66 6.55 9.61 -5.67
CA VAL A 66 6.86 8.22 -6.05
C VAL A 66 6.88 7.33 -4.82
N LEU A 67 7.48 7.80 -3.72
CA LEU A 67 7.55 7.05 -2.48
C LEU A 67 6.15 6.81 -1.89
N PHE A 68 5.28 7.82 -1.89
CA PHE A 68 3.89 7.68 -1.47
C PHE A 68 3.13 6.71 -2.35
N ALA A 69 3.32 6.78 -3.67
CA ALA A 69 2.66 5.87 -4.60
C ALA A 69 3.08 4.42 -4.31
N LEU A 70 4.37 4.19 -4.06
CA LEU A 70 4.87 2.86 -3.71
C LEU A 70 4.30 2.36 -2.38
N PHE A 71 4.25 3.24 -1.38
CA PHE A 71 3.67 2.92 -0.08
C PHE A 71 2.21 2.49 -0.20
N ILE A 72 1.41 3.26 -0.93
CA ILE A 72 -0.02 2.97 -1.11
C ILE A 72 -0.20 1.69 -1.93
N LEU A 73 0.63 1.48 -2.95
CA LEU A 73 0.59 0.27 -3.77
C LEU A 73 0.86 -0.97 -2.92
N LEU A 74 1.86 -0.92 -2.05
CA LEU A 74 2.16 -2.03 -1.14
C LEU A 74 1.03 -2.27 -0.14
N CYS A 75 0.41 -1.20 0.37
CA CYS A 75 -0.76 -1.34 1.24
C CYS A 75 -1.91 -2.03 0.53
N GLY A 76 -2.19 -1.66 -0.72
CA GLY A 76 -3.20 -2.34 -1.53
C GLY A 76 -2.88 -3.81 -1.72
N THR A 77 -1.61 -4.13 -1.96
CA THR A 77 -1.15 -5.51 -2.12
C THR A 77 -1.36 -6.32 -0.83
N THR A 78 -1.13 -5.73 0.35
CA THR A 78 -1.39 -6.43 1.61
C THR A 78 -2.86 -6.81 1.76
N HIS A 79 -3.77 -5.97 1.28
CA HIS A 79 -5.20 -6.27 1.33
C HIS A 79 -5.60 -7.38 0.35
N VAL A 80 -4.98 -7.42 -0.84
CA VAL A 80 -5.19 -8.53 -1.79
C VAL A 80 -4.70 -9.84 -1.19
N VAL A 81 -3.51 -9.85 -0.61
CA VAL A 81 -2.97 -11.06 0.03
C VAL A 81 -3.81 -11.46 1.24
N GLY A 82 -4.37 -10.48 1.95
CA GLY A 82 -5.32 -10.74 3.05
C GLY A 82 -6.54 -11.54 2.59
N ILE A 83 -7.04 -11.26 1.38
CA ILE A 83 -8.12 -12.05 0.79
C ILE A 83 -7.64 -13.47 0.45
N ILE A 84 -6.46 -13.57 -0.17
CA ILE A 84 -5.90 -14.85 -0.61
C ILE A 84 -5.70 -15.80 0.57
N VAL A 85 -5.17 -15.32 1.70
CA VAL A 85 -4.87 -16.18 2.85
C VAL A 85 -6.13 -16.71 3.55
N LEU A 86 -7.31 -16.18 3.24
CA LEU A 86 -8.56 -16.76 3.75
C LEU A 86 -8.78 -18.17 3.21
N TRP A 87 -8.34 -18.45 1.99
CA TRP A 87 -8.46 -19.76 1.35
C TRP A 87 -7.11 -20.47 1.21
N GLU A 88 -6.07 -19.74 0.86
CA GLU A 88 -4.72 -20.27 0.60
C GLU A 88 -3.76 -19.72 1.64
N PRO A 89 -3.31 -20.52 2.62
CA PRO A 89 -2.53 -20.01 3.76
C PRO A 89 -1.07 -19.73 3.42
N VAL A 90 -0.81 -18.79 2.53
CA VAL A 90 0.54 -18.39 2.13
C VAL A 90 1.09 -17.31 3.06
N TYR A 91 1.16 -17.60 4.35
CA TYR A 91 1.48 -16.61 5.39
C TYR A 91 2.92 -16.09 5.28
N ARG A 92 3.86 -16.85 4.73
CA ARG A 92 5.23 -16.37 4.53
C ARG A 92 5.27 -15.24 3.52
N LEU A 93 4.53 -15.38 2.42
CA LEU A 93 4.40 -14.32 1.42
C LEU A 93 3.73 -13.09 2.02
N GLU A 94 2.67 -13.29 2.77
CA GLU A 94 1.97 -12.20 3.46
C GLU A 94 2.91 -11.44 4.39
N GLY A 95 3.71 -12.16 5.19
CA GLY A 95 4.67 -11.55 6.11
C GLY A 95 5.74 -10.74 5.39
N LEU A 96 6.26 -11.25 4.26
CA LEU A 96 7.26 -10.54 3.47
C LEU A 96 6.71 -9.24 2.89
N ILE A 97 5.49 -9.27 2.36
CA ILE A 97 4.85 -8.08 1.81
C ILE A 97 4.61 -7.05 2.92
N LYS A 98 4.19 -7.49 4.09
CA LYS A 98 4.02 -6.61 5.24
C LYS A 98 5.34 -5.99 5.70
N LEU A 99 6.44 -6.76 5.69
CA LEU A 99 7.77 -6.23 6.02
C LEU A 99 8.22 -5.18 5.00
N ALA A 100 8.02 -5.44 3.72
CA ALA A 100 8.33 -4.48 2.67
C ALA A 100 7.51 -3.20 2.85
N THR A 101 6.22 -3.34 3.15
CA THR A 101 5.33 -2.21 3.41
C THR A 101 5.81 -1.41 4.61
N ALA A 102 6.22 -2.09 5.68
CA ALA A 102 6.74 -1.43 6.89
C ALA A 102 8.02 -0.64 6.58
N ALA A 103 8.94 -1.21 5.79
CA ALA A 103 10.18 -0.53 5.42
C ALA A 103 9.89 0.74 4.61
N VAL A 104 9.01 0.66 3.62
CA VAL A 104 8.64 1.81 2.80
C VAL A 104 7.88 2.85 3.64
N SER A 105 7.05 2.41 4.58
CA SER A 105 6.32 3.30 5.49
C SER A 105 7.28 4.11 6.35
N ILE A 106 8.29 3.46 6.93
CA ILE A 106 9.31 4.13 7.74
C ILE A 106 10.10 5.13 6.90
N ALA A 107 10.52 4.71 5.69
CA ALA A 107 11.25 5.59 4.79
C ALA A 107 10.42 6.82 4.42
N THR A 108 9.14 6.62 4.13
CA THR A 108 8.22 7.71 3.82
C THR A 108 8.09 8.69 4.98
N ALA A 109 7.92 8.18 6.19
CA ALA A 109 7.80 9.02 7.38
C ALA A 109 9.08 9.82 7.63
N VAL A 110 10.24 9.15 7.56
CA VAL A 110 11.54 9.80 7.79
C VAL A 110 11.81 10.90 6.79
N ILE A 111 11.41 10.71 5.54
CA ILE A 111 11.61 11.72 4.49
C ILE A 111 10.56 12.83 4.59
N LEU A 112 9.33 12.48 4.91
CA LEU A 112 8.22 13.44 4.95
C LEU A 112 8.41 14.51 6.04
N PHE A 113 8.77 14.11 7.27
CA PHE A 113 8.82 15.04 8.38
C PHE A 113 9.78 16.22 8.14
N PRO A 114 11.03 16.01 7.68
CA PRO A 114 11.92 17.14 7.38
C PRO A 114 11.43 17.99 6.19
N MET A 115 10.61 17.43 5.31
CA MET A 115 10.10 18.14 4.14
C MET A 115 8.83 18.93 4.41
N LEU A 116 8.18 18.73 5.56
CA LEU A 116 6.93 19.43 5.88
C LEU A 116 7.03 20.96 5.75
N PRO A 117 8.08 21.63 6.27
CA PRO A 117 8.19 23.09 6.10
C PRO A 117 8.25 23.50 4.61
N ARG A 118 8.95 22.73 3.78
CA ARG A 118 9.07 23.02 2.35
C ARG A 118 7.73 22.84 1.64
N LEU A 119 6.97 21.81 2.02
CA LEU A 119 5.63 21.57 1.47
C LEU A 119 4.67 22.67 1.85
N MET A 120 4.73 23.15 3.07
CA MET A 120 3.88 24.27 3.54
C MET A 120 4.16 25.56 2.78
N VAL A 121 5.43 25.89 2.56
CA VAL A 121 5.82 27.08 1.78
C VAL A 121 5.32 26.95 0.34
N SER A 122 5.47 25.79 -0.27
CA SER A 122 5.01 25.55 -1.63
C SER A 122 3.50 25.67 -1.75
N ALA A 123 2.74 25.21 -0.75
CA ALA A 123 1.28 25.34 -0.73
C ALA A 123 0.83 26.80 -0.60
N GLU A 124 1.52 27.57 0.23
CA GLU A 124 1.25 29.00 0.38
C GLU A 124 1.53 29.77 -0.91
N ASP A 125 2.65 29.47 -1.58
CA ASP A 125 2.98 30.06 -2.87
C ASP A 125 1.90 29.79 -3.92
N PHE A 126 1.42 28.55 -3.96
CA PHE A 126 0.38 28.15 -4.90
C PHE A 126 -0.92 28.91 -4.63
N LYS A 127 -1.29 29.01 -3.35
CA LYS A 127 -2.48 29.73 -2.93
C LYS A 127 -2.39 31.21 -3.31
N GLN A 128 -1.22 31.82 -3.09
CA GLN A 128 -1.01 33.23 -3.43
C GLN A 128 -1.11 33.44 -4.95
N ARG A 129 -0.56 32.56 -5.76
CA ARG A 129 -0.68 32.65 -7.23
C ARG A 129 -2.11 32.54 -7.71
N LEU A 130 -2.93 31.71 -7.04
CA LEU A 130 -4.35 31.61 -7.36
C LEU A 130 -5.08 32.92 -7.09
N HIS A 131 -4.71 33.65 -6.04
CA HIS A 131 -5.33 34.93 -5.69
C HIS A 131 -4.90 36.05 -6.65
N GLU A 132 -3.70 35.99 -7.22
CA GLU A 132 -3.20 36.98 -8.14
C GLU A 132 -3.75 36.82 -9.57
N SER A 133 -4.26 35.64 -9.90
CA SER A 133 -4.90 35.36 -11.18
C SER A 133 -6.40 35.54 -11.10
#